data_8d9d1872340c503b08f4e53368112247
#
_entry.id   8d9d1872340c503b08f4e53368112247
#
_cell.length_a   1.000
_cell.length_b   1.000
_cell.length_c   1.000
_cell.angle_alpha   90.00
_cell.angle_beta   90.00
_cell.angle_gamma   90.00
#
_symmetry.space_group_name_H-M   'P 1'
#
loop_
_entity.id
_entity.type
_entity.pdbx_description
1 polymer ?
#
loop_
_entity_poly.entity_id
_entity_poly.type
_entity_poly.pdbx_seq_one_letter_code
_entity_poly.pdbx_strand_id
1 'polypeptide(L)'
;MISILLLLVLAWGFYIGYRRGLVLQVYYFLVAVISAFVASQFYKSLGDQLHLLVPYANPQEGQGTFFFPSDQLFQLDKVFYAGIAYLLVFGICYTIGRFIGLFLHLIPTKKLDVKWFRIGAGLLSLLVTLFVLQMALTILATVPLAVIQNSLEKSIVAKHIIQSIPFTTNFIKQLWVTNLIG
;
A
#
# COMPACT_ATOMS: atom_id res chain seq x y z
N MET A 1 17.88 6.12 -6.98
CA MET A 1 17.94 5.87 -5.51
C MET A 1 16.66 5.21 -4.98
N ILE A 2 15.46 5.69 -5.33
CA ILE A 2 14.18 5.11 -4.88
C ILE A 2 14.05 3.61 -5.23
N SER A 3 14.44 3.19 -6.44
CA SER A 3 14.37 1.77 -6.84
C SER A 3 15.12 0.84 -5.89
N ILE A 4 16.31 1.23 -5.44
CA ILE A 4 17.10 0.43 -4.50
C ILE A 4 16.41 0.33 -3.14
N LEU A 5 15.87 1.46 -2.65
CA LEU A 5 15.11 1.49 -1.40
C LEU A 5 13.89 0.55 -1.46
N LEU A 6 13.13 0.61 -2.55
CA LEU A 6 11.95 -0.26 -2.75
C LEU A 6 12.35 -1.74 -2.78
N LEU A 7 13.42 -2.09 -3.49
CA LEU A 7 13.94 -3.46 -3.52
C LEU A 7 14.40 -3.94 -2.15
N LEU A 8 15.06 -3.08 -1.37
CA LEU A 8 15.46 -3.40 0.00
C LEU A 8 14.24 -3.65 0.90
N VAL A 9 13.20 -2.83 0.80
CA VAL A 9 11.95 -3.02 1.56
C VAL A 9 11.26 -4.33 1.17
N LEU A 10 11.23 -4.66 -0.12
CA LEU A 10 10.67 -5.93 -0.60
C LEU A 10 11.47 -7.14 -0.12
N ALA A 11 12.80 -7.08 -0.20
CA ALA A 11 13.68 -8.12 0.30
C ALA A 11 13.52 -8.31 1.82
N TRP A 12 13.41 -7.22 2.56
CA TRP A 12 13.13 -7.23 3.99
C TRP A 12 11.76 -7.83 4.32
N GLY A 13 10.72 -7.46 3.57
CA GLY A 13 9.38 -8.03 3.69
C GLY A 13 9.39 -9.54 3.49
N PHE A 14 10.06 -10.03 2.43
CA PHE A 14 10.23 -11.46 2.19
C PHE A 14 10.99 -12.16 3.34
N TYR A 15 12.10 -11.58 3.79
CA TYR A 15 12.90 -12.13 4.87
C TYR A 15 12.10 -12.27 6.18
N ILE A 16 11.31 -11.27 6.54
CA ILE A 16 10.46 -11.32 7.73
C ILE A 16 9.47 -12.49 7.64
N GLY A 17 8.77 -12.65 6.49
CA GLY A 17 7.84 -13.75 6.29
C GLY A 17 8.51 -15.11 6.35
N TYR A 18 9.65 -15.25 5.68
CA TYR A 18 10.46 -16.46 5.70
C TYR A 18 10.85 -16.89 7.12
N ARG A 19 11.21 -15.93 7.98
CA ARG A 19 11.61 -16.17 9.38
C ARG A 19 10.43 -16.51 10.29
N ARG A 20 9.24 -16.00 10.00
CA ARG A 20 8.04 -16.23 10.84
C ARG A 20 7.42 -17.61 10.67
N GLY A 21 7.55 -18.21 9.51
CA GLY A 21 6.90 -19.46 9.15
C GLY A 21 5.48 -19.30 8.62
N LEU A 22 4.95 -20.36 7.99
CA LEU A 22 3.75 -20.31 7.17
C LEU A 22 2.48 -19.99 7.98
N VAL A 23 2.28 -20.64 9.12
CA VAL A 23 1.04 -20.51 9.91
C VAL A 23 0.79 -19.06 10.32
N LEU A 24 1.82 -18.45 10.89
CA LEU A 24 1.74 -17.06 11.35
C LEU A 24 1.62 -16.09 10.16
N GLN A 25 2.28 -16.39 9.05
CA GLN A 25 2.21 -15.54 7.87
C GLN A 25 0.85 -15.63 7.16
N VAL A 26 0.22 -16.80 7.13
CA VAL A 26 -1.17 -16.94 6.64
C VAL A 26 -2.12 -16.12 7.49
N TYR A 27 -1.98 -16.18 8.81
CA TYR A 27 -2.76 -15.33 9.71
C TYR A 27 -2.59 -13.83 9.38
N TYR A 28 -1.35 -13.34 9.26
CA TYR A 28 -1.09 -11.94 8.93
C TYR A 28 -1.58 -11.54 7.54
N PHE A 29 -1.55 -12.46 6.59
CA PHE A 29 -2.13 -12.24 5.26
C PHE A 29 -3.65 -12.07 5.35
N LEU A 30 -4.35 -12.93 6.10
CA LEU A 30 -5.79 -12.80 6.34
C LEU A 30 -6.13 -11.49 7.06
N VAL A 31 -5.34 -11.11 8.07
CA VAL A 31 -5.50 -9.81 8.75
C VAL A 31 -5.34 -8.66 7.75
N ALA A 32 -4.37 -8.73 6.83
CA ALA A 32 -4.20 -7.71 5.81
C ALA A 32 -5.42 -7.62 4.87
N VAL A 33 -5.97 -8.76 4.44
CA VAL A 33 -7.19 -8.80 3.60
C VAL A 33 -8.39 -8.19 4.33
N ILE A 34 -8.60 -8.57 5.60
CA ILE A 34 -9.68 -8.01 6.44
C ILE A 34 -9.48 -6.50 6.63
N SER A 35 -8.23 -6.06 6.92
CA SER A 35 -7.92 -4.64 7.09
C SER A 35 -8.17 -3.85 5.81
N ALA A 36 -7.86 -4.40 4.64
CA ALA A 36 -8.14 -3.79 3.35
C ALA A 36 -9.66 -3.66 3.11
N PHE A 37 -10.42 -4.69 3.46
CA PHE A 37 -11.88 -4.65 3.38
C PHE A 37 -12.49 -3.59 4.32
N VAL A 38 -12.08 -3.56 5.58
CA VAL A 38 -12.53 -2.53 6.53
C VAL A 38 -12.16 -1.13 6.03
N ALA A 39 -10.93 -0.93 5.58
CA ALA A 39 -10.50 0.35 5.03
C ALA A 39 -11.37 0.81 3.85
N SER A 40 -11.82 -0.12 2.98
CA SER A 40 -12.68 0.20 1.85
C SER A 40 -14.08 0.69 2.24
N GLN A 41 -14.53 0.44 3.47
CA GLN A 41 -15.82 0.93 3.96
C GLN A 41 -15.73 2.35 4.56
N PHE A 42 -14.59 2.71 5.15
CA PHE A 42 -14.47 3.92 5.96
C PHE A 42 -13.64 5.03 5.32
N TYR A 43 -12.89 4.75 4.24
CA TYR A 43 -11.94 5.70 3.65
C TYR A 43 -12.57 7.00 3.14
N LYS A 44 -13.81 6.97 2.60
CA LYS A 44 -14.49 8.17 2.10
C LYS A 44 -14.81 9.14 3.22
N SER A 45 -15.54 8.66 4.24
CA SER A 45 -15.93 9.48 5.39
C SER A 45 -14.73 10.06 6.15
N LEU A 46 -13.65 9.30 6.28
CA LEU A 46 -12.43 9.79 6.92
C LEU A 46 -11.65 10.74 5.99
N GLY A 47 -11.65 10.49 4.67
CA GLY A 47 -11.02 11.36 3.69
C GLY A 47 -11.58 12.78 3.70
N ASP A 48 -12.91 12.90 3.80
CA ASP A 48 -13.59 14.20 3.89
C ASP A 48 -13.19 14.99 5.15
N GLN A 49 -12.90 14.31 6.26
CA GLN A 49 -12.43 14.95 7.49
C GLN A 49 -10.94 15.33 7.40
N LEU A 50 -10.11 14.52 6.73
CA LEU A 50 -8.68 14.77 6.57
C LEU A 50 -8.38 16.01 5.72
N HIS A 51 -9.27 16.41 4.84
CA HIS A 51 -9.15 17.64 4.07
C HIS A 51 -8.97 18.88 4.95
N LEU A 52 -9.51 18.87 6.17
CA LEU A 52 -9.39 19.97 7.14
C LEU A 52 -8.07 19.96 7.92
N LEU A 53 -7.38 18.82 7.97
CA LEU A 53 -6.22 18.58 8.84
C LEU A 53 -4.89 18.51 8.09
N VAL A 54 -4.91 18.02 6.86
CA VAL A 54 -3.70 17.76 6.08
C VAL A 54 -3.67 18.70 4.88
N PRO A 55 -2.67 19.59 4.76
CA PRO A 55 -2.55 20.46 3.59
C PRO A 55 -2.14 19.64 2.35
N TYR A 56 -2.84 19.84 1.24
CA TYR A 56 -2.47 19.31 -0.07
C TYR A 56 -1.72 20.36 -0.88
N ALA A 57 -0.66 19.94 -1.57
CA ALA A 57 0.06 20.83 -2.47
C ALA A 57 -0.76 21.03 -3.76
N ASN A 58 -1.44 22.18 -3.87
CA ASN A 58 -2.19 22.51 -5.07
C ASN A 58 -1.28 22.60 -6.31
N PRO A 59 -1.70 22.05 -7.45
CA PRO A 59 -0.93 22.14 -8.69
C PRO A 59 -0.82 23.62 -9.12
N GLN A 60 0.39 24.03 -9.49
CA GLN A 60 0.67 25.33 -10.08
C GLN A 60 0.64 25.22 -11.62
N GLU A 61 0.48 26.34 -12.32
CA GLU A 61 0.56 26.38 -13.78
C GLU A 61 1.87 25.76 -14.28
N GLY A 62 1.75 24.81 -15.22
CA GLY A 62 2.90 24.08 -15.76
C GLY A 62 3.37 22.88 -14.94
N GLN A 63 2.79 22.61 -13.76
CA GLN A 63 3.02 21.39 -13.01
C GLN A 63 2.00 20.32 -13.37
N GLY A 64 2.47 19.09 -13.56
CA GLY A 64 1.66 17.91 -13.85
C GLY A 64 2.09 16.71 -13.03
N THR A 65 1.31 15.65 -13.11
CA THR A 65 1.67 14.34 -12.55
C THR A 65 1.98 13.39 -13.70
N PHE A 66 2.98 12.52 -13.51
CA PHE A 66 3.38 11.54 -14.54
C PHE A 66 2.34 10.41 -14.70
N PHE A 67 1.63 10.07 -13.62
CA PHE A 67 0.74 8.89 -13.57
C PHE A 67 -0.73 9.20 -13.83
N PHE A 68 -1.13 10.47 -13.74
CA PHE A 68 -2.52 10.90 -13.92
C PHE A 68 -2.61 11.94 -15.04
N PRO A 69 -3.66 11.88 -15.86
CA PRO A 69 -3.88 12.83 -16.95
C PRO A 69 -4.15 14.24 -16.41
N SER A 70 -3.83 15.25 -17.23
CA SER A 70 -3.91 16.67 -16.84
C SER A 70 -5.31 17.18 -16.56
N ASP A 71 -6.35 16.56 -17.14
CA ASP A 71 -7.77 16.86 -16.90
C ASP A 71 -8.23 16.50 -15.49
N GLN A 72 -7.56 15.53 -14.84
CA GLN A 72 -7.87 15.08 -13.48
C GLN A 72 -7.06 15.82 -12.40
N LEU A 73 -6.12 16.67 -12.79
CA LEU A 73 -5.14 17.28 -11.89
C LEU A 73 -5.79 18.03 -10.70
N PHE A 74 -6.89 18.73 -10.95
CA PHE A 74 -7.60 19.51 -9.93
C PHE A 74 -8.52 18.68 -9.01
N GLN A 75 -8.61 17.37 -9.25
CA GLN A 75 -9.38 16.43 -8.42
C GLN A 75 -8.48 15.41 -7.70
N LEU A 76 -7.17 15.51 -7.88
CA LEU A 76 -6.22 14.60 -7.25
C LEU A 76 -6.12 14.79 -5.74
N ASP A 77 -6.53 15.94 -5.21
CA ASP A 77 -6.69 16.20 -3.79
C ASP A 77 -7.64 15.19 -3.14
N LYS A 78 -8.78 14.90 -3.78
CA LYS A 78 -9.74 13.89 -3.30
C LYS A 78 -9.12 12.50 -3.25
N VAL A 79 -8.36 12.13 -4.29
CA VAL A 79 -7.65 10.83 -4.34
C VAL A 79 -6.57 10.76 -3.27
N PHE A 80 -5.86 11.85 -3.03
CA PHE A 80 -4.85 11.96 -1.98
C PHE A 80 -5.44 11.74 -0.59
N TYR A 81 -6.49 12.48 -0.23
CA TYR A 81 -7.14 12.34 1.07
C TYR A 81 -7.77 10.96 1.27
N ALA A 82 -8.45 10.44 0.25
CA ALA A 82 -9.00 9.10 0.28
C ALA A 82 -7.92 8.02 0.44
N GLY A 83 -6.79 8.19 -0.25
CA GLY A 83 -5.66 7.29 -0.13
C GLY A 83 -5.03 7.30 1.27
N ILE A 84 -4.80 8.48 1.84
CA ILE A 84 -4.30 8.62 3.22
C ILE A 84 -5.29 8.01 4.21
N ALA A 85 -6.59 8.31 4.08
CA ALA A 85 -7.63 7.75 4.93
C ALA A 85 -7.63 6.22 4.88
N TYR A 86 -7.55 5.67 3.67
CA TYR A 86 -7.47 4.23 3.46
C TYR A 86 -6.24 3.62 4.15
N LEU A 87 -5.07 4.22 3.95
CA LEU A 87 -3.82 3.74 4.54
C LEU A 87 -3.84 3.82 6.07
N LEU A 88 -4.45 4.86 6.65
CA LEU A 88 -4.61 5.01 8.09
C LEU A 88 -5.51 3.92 8.68
N VAL A 89 -6.71 3.74 8.11
CA VAL A 89 -7.64 2.68 8.58
C VAL A 89 -7.02 1.30 8.42
N PHE A 90 -6.43 1.03 7.25
CA PHE A 90 -5.69 -0.21 7.01
C PHE A 90 -4.59 -0.42 8.06
N GLY A 91 -3.76 0.58 8.30
CA GLY A 91 -2.64 0.52 9.24
C GLY A 91 -3.10 0.26 10.67
N ILE A 92 -4.16 0.92 11.13
CA ILE A 92 -4.73 0.72 12.47
C ILE A 92 -5.26 -0.72 12.59
N CYS A 93 -6.12 -1.16 11.67
CA CYS A 93 -6.69 -2.51 11.69
C CYS A 93 -5.62 -3.60 11.61
N TYR A 94 -4.64 -3.42 10.71
CA TYR A 94 -3.53 -4.35 10.56
C TYR A 94 -2.66 -4.40 11.82
N THR A 95 -2.40 -3.26 12.46
CA THR A 95 -1.63 -3.20 13.72
C THR A 95 -2.35 -3.92 14.85
N ILE A 96 -3.67 -3.71 15.01
CA ILE A 96 -4.48 -4.43 16.00
C ILE A 96 -4.38 -5.95 15.75
N GLY A 97 -4.58 -6.38 14.51
CA GLY A 97 -4.46 -7.79 14.15
C GLY A 97 -3.05 -8.35 14.42
N ARG A 98 -2.00 -7.55 14.24
CA ARG A 98 -0.62 -7.96 14.60
C ARG A 98 -0.43 -8.14 16.10
N PHE A 99 -1.05 -7.29 16.93
CA PHE A 99 -1.03 -7.48 18.38
C PHE A 99 -1.71 -8.77 18.77
N ILE A 100 -2.88 -9.08 18.21
CA ILE A 100 -3.56 -10.36 18.44
C ILE A 100 -2.66 -11.53 18.00
N GLY A 101 -1.96 -11.38 16.87
CA GLY A 101 -1.02 -12.38 16.34
C GLY A 101 0.16 -12.70 17.28
N LEU A 102 0.49 -11.82 18.23
CA LEU A 102 1.54 -12.13 19.23
C LEU A 102 1.16 -13.33 20.09
N PHE A 103 -0.12 -13.52 20.39
CA PHE A 103 -0.58 -14.68 21.15
C PHE A 103 -0.45 -15.98 20.35
N LEU A 104 -0.49 -15.94 19.03
CA LEU A 104 -0.28 -17.10 18.17
C LEU A 104 1.17 -17.63 18.19
N HIS A 105 2.14 -16.79 18.58
CA HIS A 105 3.53 -17.25 18.78
C HIS A 105 3.67 -18.26 19.91
N LEU A 106 2.69 -18.33 20.84
CA LEU A 106 2.69 -19.30 21.93
C LEU A 106 2.31 -20.72 21.46
N ILE A 107 1.76 -20.84 20.24
CA ILE A 107 1.37 -22.14 19.67
C ILE A 107 2.60 -22.81 19.03
N PRO A 108 3.01 -24.00 19.48
CA PRO A 108 4.17 -24.69 18.90
C PRO A 108 3.84 -25.22 17.50
N THR A 109 4.41 -24.57 16.46
CA THR A 109 4.19 -24.92 15.04
C THR A 109 5.37 -25.70 14.43
N LYS A 110 6.20 -26.33 15.26
CA LYS A 110 7.45 -27.02 14.84
C LYS A 110 7.26 -28.06 13.71
N LYS A 111 6.08 -28.67 13.58
CA LYS A 111 5.77 -29.67 12.55
C LYS A 111 5.71 -29.10 11.12
N LEU A 112 5.56 -27.80 10.94
CA LEU A 112 5.46 -27.11 9.65
C LEU A 112 6.74 -26.32 9.28
N ASP A 113 7.85 -26.62 9.94
CA ASP A 113 9.13 -25.92 9.73
C ASP A 113 9.95 -26.52 8.58
N VAL A 114 9.31 -26.69 7.42
CA VAL A 114 9.93 -27.18 6.19
C VAL A 114 10.33 -25.98 5.31
N LYS A 115 11.47 -26.08 4.64
CA LYS A 115 12.03 -25.01 3.77
C LYS A 115 10.99 -24.45 2.78
N TRP A 116 10.19 -25.31 2.16
CA TRP A 116 9.17 -24.90 1.19
C TRP A 116 8.06 -24.05 1.83
N PHE A 117 7.64 -24.38 3.05
CA PHE A 117 6.66 -23.57 3.79
C PHE A 117 7.20 -22.22 4.21
N ARG A 118 8.49 -22.13 4.54
CA ARG A 118 9.16 -20.84 4.80
C ARG A 118 9.21 -19.96 3.55
N ILE A 119 9.50 -20.54 2.37
CA ILE A 119 9.48 -19.81 1.10
C ILE A 119 8.06 -19.29 0.81
N GLY A 120 7.04 -20.13 0.96
CA GLY A 120 5.63 -19.73 0.82
C GLY A 120 5.25 -18.59 1.78
N ALA A 121 5.71 -18.65 3.03
CA ALA A 121 5.54 -17.57 3.99
C ALA A 121 6.21 -16.27 3.54
N GLY A 122 7.44 -16.35 3.02
CA GLY A 122 8.13 -15.21 2.43
C GLY A 122 7.36 -14.57 1.27
N LEU A 123 6.80 -15.38 0.38
CA LEU A 123 5.99 -14.91 -0.74
C LEU A 123 4.68 -14.23 -0.28
N LEU A 124 3.97 -14.80 0.70
CA LEU A 124 2.78 -14.15 1.27
C LEU A 124 3.12 -12.81 1.92
N SER A 125 4.24 -12.73 2.64
CA SER A 125 4.70 -11.47 3.22
C SER A 125 5.06 -10.44 2.16
N LEU A 126 5.69 -10.88 1.07
CA LEU A 126 6.04 -10.04 -0.07
C LEU A 126 4.78 -9.44 -0.71
N LEU A 127 3.70 -10.22 -0.86
CA LEU A 127 2.43 -9.72 -1.40
C LEU A 127 1.84 -8.60 -0.53
N VAL A 128 1.82 -8.78 0.79
CA VAL A 128 1.34 -7.73 1.72
C VAL A 128 2.23 -6.48 1.63
N THR A 129 3.55 -6.66 1.59
CA THR A 129 4.50 -5.55 1.47
C THR A 129 4.33 -4.80 0.15
N LEU A 130 4.16 -5.52 -0.96
CA LEU A 130 3.87 -4.93 -2.28
C LEU A 130 2.58 -4.12 -2.26
N PHE A 131 1.51 -4.63 -1.65
CA PHE A 131 0.24 -3.92 -1.54
C PHE A 131 0.39 -2.61 -0.75
N VAL A 132 1.07 -2.64 0.39
CA VAL A 132 1.33 -1.43 1.20
C VAL A 132 2.20 -0.41 0.44
N LEU A 133 3.26 -0.88 -0.24
CA LEU A 133 4.10 -0.01 -1.06
C LEU A 133 3.33 0.60 -2.23
N GLN A 134 2.48 -0.18 -2.87
CA GLN A 134 1.65 0.31 -3.97
C GLN A 134 0.70 1.41 -3.51
N MET A 135 0.02 1.23 -2.36
CA MET A 135 -0.82 2.28 -1.78
C MET A 135 0.00 3.55 -1.52
N ALA A 136 1.13 3.43 -0.82
CA ALA A 136 1.97 4.58 -0.50
C ALA A 136 2.51 5.29 -1.76
N LEU A 137 2.97 4.55 -2.76
CA LEU A 137 3.45 5.11 -4.02
C LEU A 137 2.34 5.76 -4.84
N THR A 138 1.12 5.19 -4.83
CA THR A 138 -0.04 5.78 -5.52
C THR A 138 -0.43 7.11 -4.87
N ILE A 139 -0.41 7.21 -3.54
CA ILE A 139 -0.64 8.47 -2.82
C ILE A 139 0.44 9.49 -3.20
N LEU A 140 1.72 9.11 -3.19
CA LEU A 140 2.81 10.00 -3.61
C LEU A 140 2.68 10.43 -5.07
N ALA A 141 2.15 9.58 -5.94
CA ALA A 141 1.93 9.89 -7.35
C ALA A 141 0.84 10.96 -7.59
N THR A 142 -0.06 11.19 -6.62
CA THR A 142 -1.06 12.28 -6.69
C THR A 142 -0.47 13.64 -6.36
N VAL A 143 0.68 13.72 -5.70
CA VAL A 143 1.28 14.97 -5.24
C VAL A 143 2.05 15.65 -6.38
N PRO A 144 1.66 16.85 -6.85
CA PRO A 144 2.25 17.51 -8.03
C PRO A 144 3.56 18.25 -7.70
N LEU A 145 4.43 17.65 -6.90
CA LEU A 145 5.76 18.20 -6.59
C LEU A 145 6.81 17.61 -7.54
N ALA A 146 7.55 18.48 -8.23
CA ALA A 146 8.56 18.08 -9.21
C ALA A 146 9.59 17.08 -8.66
N VAL A 147 10.01 17.24 -7.39
CA VAL A 147 10.96 16.34 -6.73
C VAL A 147 10.39 14.91 -6.62
N ILE A 148 9.11 14.78 -6.27
CA ILE A 148 8.42 13.48 -6.13
C ILE A 148 8.19 12.89 -7.52
N GLN A 149 7.62 13.66 -8.44
CA GLN A 149 7.29 13.20 -9.79
C GLN A 149 8.54 12.74 -10.56
N ASN A 150 9.60 13.53 -10.56
CA ASN A 150 10.88 13.15 -11.20
C ASN A 150 11.52 11.90 -10.56
N SER A 151 11.35 11.73 -9.25
CA SER A 151 11.89 10.58 -8.54
C SER A 151 11.12 9.30 -8.84
N LEU A 152 9.80 9.39 -8.97
CA LEU A 152 8.94 8.27 -9.35
C LEU A 152 9.12 7.92 -10.84
N GLU A 153 9.21 8.93 -11.70
CA GLU A 153 9.41 8.76 -13.13
C GLU A 153 10.73 8.05 -13.46
N LYS A 154 11.82 8.40 -12.80
CA LYS A 154 13.13 7.77 -12.98
C LYS A 154 13.23 6.37 -12.39
N SER A 155 12.26 5.95 -11.57
CA SER A 155 12.28 4.64 -10.92
C SER A 155 11.47 3.60 -11.69
N ILE A 156 12.13 2.68 -12.38
CA ILE A 156 11.50 1.55 -13.07
C ILE A 156 10.69 0.69 -12.09
N VAL A 157 11.21 0.47 -10.88
CA VAL A 157 10.54 -0.33 -9.85
C VAL A 157 9.26 0.34 -9.37
N ALA A 158 9.28 1.66 -9.13
CA ALA A 158 8.07 2.40 -8.73
C ALA A 158 7.00 2.36 -9.82
N LYS A 159 7.37 2.58 -11.09
CA LYS A 159 6.45 2.45 -12.23
C LYS A 159 5.78 1.08 -12.28
N HIS A 160 6.57 0.03 -12.13
CA HIS A 160 6.06 -1.34 -12.15
C HIS A 160 5.10 -1.62 -10.99
N ILE A 161 5.42 -1.17 -9.78
CA ILE A 161 4.55 -1.34 -8.61
C ILE A 161 3.24 -0.57 -8.79
N ILE A 162 3.26 0.66 -9.31
CA ILE A 162 2.05 1.47 -9.48
C ILE A 162 1.15 0.95 -10.62
N GLN A 163 1.75 0.54 -11.75
CA GLN A 163 1.00 0.31 -12.99
C GLN A 163 0.81 -1.16 -13.36
N SER A 164 1.74 -2.05 -12.98
CA SER A 164 1.86 -3.38 -13.58
C SER A 164 1.41 -4.54 -12.69
N ILE A 165 0.96 -4.31 -11.45
CA ILE A 165 0.41 -5.38 -10.61
C ILE A 165 -1.09 -5.52 -10.91
N PRO A 166 -1.51 -6.51 -11.73
CA PRO A 166 -2.81 -6.46 -12.40
C PRO A 166 -4.00 -6.46 -11.45
N PHE A 167 -3.91 -7.16 -10.32
CA PHE A 167 -5.01 -7.29 -9.39
C PHE A 167 -5.15 -6.07 -8.47
N THR A 168 -4.08 -5.66 -7.82
CA THR A 168 -4.10 -4.56 -6.85
C THR A 168 -4.15 -3.19 -7.52
N THR A 169 -3.56 -3.03 -8.70
CA THR A 169 -3.65 -1.79 -9.48
C THR A 169 -5.09 -1.49 -9.91
N ASN A 170 -5.81 -2.50 -10.41
CA ASN A 170 -7.22 -2.32 -10.78
C ASN A 170 -8.09 -2.04 -9.57
N PHE A 171 -7.85 -2.74 -8.45
CA PHE A 171 -8.54 -2.51 -7.20
C PHE A 171 -8.36 -1.07 -6.69
N ILE A 172 -7.12 -0.58 -6.64
CA ILE A 172 -6.80 0.79 -6.18
C ILE A 172 -7.37 1.84 -7.15
N LYS A 173 -7.23 1.64 -8.47
CA LYS A 173 -7.80 2.56 -9.46
C LYS A 173 -9.31 2.64 -9.36
N GLN A 174 -9.99 1.52 -9.23
CA GLN A 174 -11.44 1.49 -9.09
C GLN A 174 -11.88 2.18 -7.79
N LEU A 175 -11.18 1.92 -6.68
CA LEU A 175 -11.54 2.44 -5.37
C LEU A 175 -11.30 3.95 -5.25
N TRP A 176 -10.16 4.45 -5.74
CA TRP A 176 -9.72 5.83 -5.49
C TRP A 176 -9.91 6.76 -6.70
N VAL A 177 -9.81 6.24 -7.92
CA VAL A 177 -9.94 7.07 -9.12
C VAL A 177 -11.36 7.01 -9.66
N THR A 178 -11.83 5.83 -10.06
CA THR A 178 -13.14 5.69 -10.71
C THR A 178 -14.30 6.05 -9.78
N ASN A 179 -14.24 5.68 -8.50
CA ASN A 179 -15.33 5.97 -7.54
C ASN A 179 -15.35 7.40 -6.99
N LEU A 180 -14.29 8.19 -7.22
CA LEU A 180 -14.16 9.56 -6.69
C LEU A 180 -14.13 10.64 -7.78
N ILE A 181 -13.59 10.31 -8.97
CA ILE A 181 -13.37 11.26 -10.06
C ILE A 181 -14.15 10.86 -11.32
N GLY A 182 -14.54 9.55 -11.41
CA GLY A 182 -15.25 8.97 -12.56
C GLY A 182 -16.73 9.30 -12.65
#